data_ae7d2c0554332fd287104521484b8a94
#
_entry.id   ae7d2c0554332fd287104521484b8a94
#
_cell.length_a   1.000
_cell.length_b   1.000
_cell.length_c   1.000
_cell.angle_alpha   90.00
_cell.angle_beta   90.00
_cell.angle_gamma   90.00
#
_symmetry.space_group_name_H-M   'P 1'
#
loop_
_entity.id
_entity.type
_entity.pdbx_description
1 polymer ?
#
loop_
_entity_poly.entity_id
_entity_poly.type
_entity_poly.pdbx_seq_one_letter_code
_entity_poly.pdbx_strand_id
1 'polypeptide(L)'
;MPKLEILLKNRSNHFEIHLELKNRNDLVNFTGVVRKLGIRIDDIEANPAYNNTGLGVYTISLTIKSSELKKYKTHAEIIEALKTLDYINCIEEIN
;
A
#
# COMPACT_ATOMS: atom_id res chain seq x y z
N MET A 1 -7.35 4.62 -24.72
CA MET A 1 -7.37 6.00 -24.19
C MET A 1 -6.72 6.07 -22.81
N PRO A 2 -5.70 6.91 -22.65
CA PRO A 2 -4.94 6.93 -21.39
C PRO A 2 -5.79 7.21 -20.15
N LYS A 3 -6.74 8.13 -20.25
CA LYS A 3 -7.60 8.49 -19.11
C LYS A 3 -8.45 7.32 -18.63
N LEU A 4 -8.97 6.53 -19.55
CA LEU A 4 -9.79 5.38 -19.20
C LEU A 4 -8.97 4.30 -18.51
N GLU A 5 -7.76 4.04 -18.99
CA GLU A 5 -6.85 3.07 -18.37
C GLU A 5 -6.49 3.47 -16.96
N ILE A 6 -6.19 4.75 -16.73
CA ILE A 6 -5.85 5.27 -15.41
C ILE A 6 -7.03 5.09 -14.46
N LEU A 7 -8.26 5.39 -14.90
CA LEU A 7 -9.45 5.22 -14.07
C LEU A 7 -9.69 3.76 -13.72
N LEU A 8 -9.50 2.84 -14.68
CA LEU A 8 -9.68 1.41 -14.44
C LEU A 8 -8.64 0.88 -13.45
N LYS A 9 -7.36 1.28 -13.61
CA LYS A 9 -6.30 0.89 -12.67
C LYS A 9 -6.59 1.39 -11.27
N ASN A 10 -7.00 2.65 -11.14
CA ASN A 10 -7.25 3.29 -9.86
C ASN A 10 -8.45 2.68 -9.11
N ARG A 11 -9.30 1.94 -9.82
CA ARG A 11 -10.49 1.30 -9.27
C ARG A 11 -10.45 -0.22 -9.29
N SER A 12 -9.35 -0.81 -9.76
CA SER A 12 -9.22 -2.27 -9.75
C SER A 12 -9.10 -2.80 -8.32
N ASN A 13 -9.37 -4.09 -8.13
CA ASN A 13 -9.23 -4.72 -6.82
C ASN A 13 -7.78 -4.87 -6.40
N HIS A 14 -6.89 -5.03 -7.38
CA HIS A 14 -5.48 -5.32 -7.14
C HIS A 14 -4.62 -4.11 -7.45
N PHE A 15 -3.66 -3.81 -6.58
CA PHE A 15 -2.68 -2.78 -6.84
C PHE A 15 -1.40 -3.05 -6.02
N GLU A 16 -0.32 -2.42 -6.44
CA GLU A 16 0.97 -2.56 -5.78
C GLU A 16 1.43 -1.21 -5.28
N ILE A 17 2.10 -1.22 -4.14
CA ILE A 17 2.62 0.00 -3.53
C ILE A 17 4.10 -0.14 -3.23
N HIS A 18 4.79 1.00 -3.29
CA HIS A 18 6.14 1.17 -2.74
C HIS A 18 5.96 1.77 -1.35
N LEU A 19 6.53 1.13 -0.34
CA LEU A 19 6.39 1.53 1.05
C LEU A 19 7.75 1.74 1.70
N GLU A 20 7.94 2.89 2.32
CA GLU A 20 9.10 3.14 3.17
C GLU A 20 8.63 3.44 4.58
N LEU A 21 9.09 2.64 5.52
CA LEU A 21 8.82 2.83 6.95
C LEU A 21 10.04 3.44 7.63
N LYS A 22 9.82 4.31 8.61
CA LYS A 22 10.91 4.89 9.40
C LYS A 22 11.67 3.81 10.18
N ASN A 23 10.98 2.73 10.53
CA ASN A 23 11.58 1.58 11.20
C ASN A 23 10.91 0.31 10.66
N ARG A 24 11.71 -0.65 10.20
CA ARG A 24 11.19 -1.90 9.63
C ARG A 24 10.33 -2.71 10.61
N ASN A 25 10.48 -2.50 11.91
CA ASN A 25 9.68 -3.19 12.91
C ASN A 25 8.19 -2.76 12.86
N ASP A 26 7.88 -1.63 12.24
CA ASP A 26 6.51 -1.16 12.08
C ASP A 26 5.75 -1.84 10.94
N LEU A 27 6.39 -2.74 10.22
CA LEU A 27 5.70 -3.49 9.16
C LEU A 27 4.50 -4.27 9.71
N VAL A 28 4.63 -4.87 10.90
CA VAL A 28 3.55 -5.59 11.57
C VAL A 28 2.36 -4.65 11.82
N ASN A 29 2.63 -3.44 12.28
CA ASN A 29 1.60 -2.44 12.53
C ASN A 29 0.92 -2.02 11.23
N PHE A 30 1.69 -1.79 10.18
CA PHE A 30 1.16 -1.41 8.87
C PHE A 30 0.25 -2.51 8.30
N THR A 31 0.73 -3.76 8.31
CA THR A 31 -0.07 -4.88 7.78
C THR A 31 -1.36 -5.08 8.57
N GLY A 32 -1.32 -4.84 9.88
CA GLY A 32 -2.52 -4.89 10.73
C GLY A 32 -3.55 -3.85 10.32
N VAL A 33 -3.12 -2.61 10.06
CA VAL A 33 -4.02 -1.53 9.60
C VAL A 33 -4.64 -1.88 8.25
N VAL A 34 -3.81 -2.35 7.31
CA VAL A 34 -4.26 -2.72 5.97
C VAL A 34 -5.33 -3.81 6.03
N ARG A 35 -5.11 -4.84 6.85
CA ARG A 35 -6.09 -5.92 7.03
C ARG A 35 -7.40 -5.43 7.64
N LYS A 36 -7.33 -4.52 8.59
CA LYS A 36 -8.53 -3.93 9.21
C LYS A 36 -9.35 -3.13 8.22
N LEU A 37 -8.72 -2.55 7.21
CA LEU A 37 -9.42 -1.84 6.14
C LEU A 37 -10.13 -2.78 5.16
N GLY A 38 -9.91 -4.08 5.27
CA GLY A 38 -10.48 -5.05 4.34
C GLY A 38 -9.64 -5.25 3.09
N ILE A 39 -8.33 -5.10 3.21
CA ILE A 39 -7.38 -5.28 2.12
C ILE A 39 -6.52 -6.50 2.44
N ARG A 40 -6.45 -7.43 1.47
CA ARG A 40 -5.59 -8.62 1.59
C ARG A 40 -4.19 -8.28 1.11
N ILE A 41 -3.18 -8.74 1.84
CA ILE A 41 -1.79 -8.63 1.42
C ILE A 41 -1.43 -9.91 0.67
N ASP A 42 -1.12 -9.77 -0.62
CA ASP A 42 -0.80 -10.91 -1.48
C ASP A 42 0.68 -11.26 -1.42
N ASP A 43 1.54 -10.25 -1.36
CA ASP A 43 2.98 -10.46 -1.34
C ASP A 43 3.68 -9.24 -0.76
N ILE A 44 4.82 -9.47 -0.10
CA ILE A 44 5.69 -8.41 0.42
C ILE A 44 7.12 -8.76 0.04
N GLU A 45 7.77 -7.85 -0.69
CA GLU A 45 9.18 -7.98 -1.05
C GLU A 45 9.99 -6.89 -0.39
N ALA A 46 10.95 -7.28 0.45
CA ALA A 46 11.88 -6.33 1.06
C ALA A 46 12.97 -5.94 0.05
N ASN A 47 13.35 -4.66 0.05
CA ASN A 47 14.44 -4.20 -0.78
C ASN A 47 15.78 -4.51 -0.07
N PRO A 48 16.62 -5.41 -0.60
CA PRO A 48 17.84 -5.84 0.09
C PRO A 48 18.87 -4.73 0.25
N ALA A 49 18.80 -3.67 -0.54
CA ALA A 49 19.72 -2.54 -0.40
C ALA A 49 19.61 -1.83 0.94
N TYR A 50 18.50 -2.01 1.66
CA TYR A 50 18.22 -1.34 2.93
C TYR A 50 18.28 -2.27 4.15
N ASN A 51 18.75 -3.51 3.98
CA ASN A 51 18.75 -4.51 5.06
C ASN A 51 19.57 -4.10 6.29
N ASN A 52 20.60 -3.29 6.11
CA ASN A 52 21.49 -2.89 7.20
C ASN A 52 21.23 -1.48 7.74
N THR A 53 20.15 -0.83 7.31
CA THR A 53 19.91 0.57 7.63
C THR A 53 18.87 0.78 8.75
N GLY A 54 18.13 -0.27 9.12
CA GLY A 54 17.01 -0.15 10.05
C GLY A 54 15.73 0.38 9.40
N LEU A 55 15.82 0.92 8.18
CA LEU A 55 14.66 1.37 7.41
C LEU A 55 13.94 0.17 6.83
N GLY A 56 12.61 0.28 6.74
CA GLY A 56 11.80 -0.73 6.06
C GLY A 56 11.40 -0.22 4.68
N VAL A 57 11.96 -0.82 3.63
CA VAL A 57 11.62 -0.47 2.25
C VAL A 57 11.08 -1.72 1.57
N TYR A 58 9.83 -1.64 1.10
CA TYR A 58 9.10 -2.81 0.61
C TYR A 58 8.32 -2.50 -0.64
N THR A 59 8.10 -3.53 -1.45
CA THR A 59 7.10 -3.55 -2.51
C THR A 59 6.00 -4.51 -2.06
N ILE A 60 4.77 -4.03 -1.97
CA ILE A 60 3.66 -4.82 -1.44
C ILE A 60 2.55 -4.91 -2.46
N SER A 61 2.09 -6.13 -2.72
CA SER A 61 0.95 -6.41 -3.59
C SER A 61 -0.30 -6.57 -2.73
N LEU A 62 -1.35 -5.85 -3.07
CA LEU A 62 -2.57 -5.76 -2.28
C LEU A 62 -3.80 -6.09 -3.12
N THR A 63 -4.82 -6.68 -2.50
CA THR A 63 -6.13 -6.90 -3.11
C THR A 63 -7.21 -6.40 -2.17
N ILE A 64 -8.07 -5.52 -2.66
CA ILE A 64 -9.18 -4.97 -1.88
C ILE A 64 -10.28 -6.01 -1.77
N LYS A 65 -10.63 -6.39 -0.54
CA LYS A 65 -11.70 -7.35 -0.24
C LYS A 65 -12.98 -6.67 0.23
N SER A 66 -12.87 -5.50 0.85
CA SER A 66 -14.02 -4.75 1.34
C SER A 66 -14.82 -4.17 0.18
N SER A 67 -16.09 -4.55 0.06
CA SER A 67 -16.98 -4.01 -0.97
C SER A 67 -17.23 -2.52 -0.78
N GLU A 68 -17.28 -2.05 0.46
CA GLU A 68 -17.45 -0.62 0.76
C GLU A 68 -16.23 0.18 0.34
N LEU A 69 -15.03 -0.31 0.70
CA LEU A 69 -13.80 0.35 0.34
C LEU A 69 -13.65 0.45 -1.18
N LYS A 70 -13.91 -0.66 -1.88
CA LYS A 70 -13.86 -0.72 -3.33
C LYS A 70 -14.85 0.24 -4.00
N LYS A 71 -16.04 0.37 -3.42
CA LYS A 71 -17.12 1.17 -3.98
C LYS A 71 -16.88 2.67 -3.81
N TYR A 72 -16.33 3.10 -2.67
CA TYR A 72 -16.26 4.51 -2.30
C TYR A 72 -14.87 5.12 -2.35
N LYS A 73 -13.81 4.30 -2.47
CA LYS A 73 -12.44 4.81 -2.43
C LYS A 73 -11.61 4.38 -3.64
N THR A 74 -10.85 5.32 -4.18
CA THR A 74 -9.83 5.01 -5.18
C THR A 74 -8.54 4.58 -4.48
N HIS A 75 -7.60 4.00 -5.24
CA HIS A 75 -6.27 3.66 -4.70
C HIS A 75 -5.58 4.90 -4.10
N ALA A 76 -5.68 6.03 -4.80
CA ALA A 76 -5.07 7.29 -4.34
C ALA A 76 -5.64 7.71 -2.98
N GLU A 77 -6.95 7.59 -2.79
CA GLU A 77 -7.59 7.93 -1.53
C GLU A 77 -7.17 7.00 -0.39
N ILE A 78 -7.04 5.70 -0.68
CA ILE A 78 -6.56 4.72 0.30
C ILE A 78 -5.13 5.06 0.71
N ILE A 79 -4.26 5.37 -0.25
CA ILE A 79 -2.87 5.71 0.00
C ILE A 79 -2.78 7.00 0.82
N GLU A 80 -3.59 8.01 0.51
CA GLU A 80 -3.63 9.25 1.28
C GLU A 80 -4.02 9.01 2.73
N ALA A 81 -4.99 8.12 2.97
CA ALA A 81 -5.38 7.74 4.32
C ALA A 81 -4.23 7.05 5.07
N LEU A 82 -3.50 6.17 4.39
CA LEU A 82 -2.36 5.47 5.00
C LEU A 82 -1.19 6.41 5.30
N LYS A 83 -1.04 7.50 4.56
CA LYS A 83 0.00 8.51 4.82
C LYS A 83 -0.15 9.18 6.17
N THR A 84 -1.32 9.12 6.79
CA THR A 84 -1.55 9.71 8.11
C THR A 84 -0.88 8.93 9.24
N LEU A 85 -0.42 7.72 8.97
CA LEU A 85 0.30 6.91 9.97
C LEU A 85 1.69 7.53 10.19
N ASP A 86 2.05 7.78 11.45
CA ASP A 86 3.26 8.53 11.79
C ASP A 86 4.57 7.79 11.51
N TYR A 87 4.51 6.47 11.35
CA TYR A 87 5.70 5.67 11.03
C TYR A 87 5.94 5.50 9.51
N ILE A 88 5.09 6.08 8.68
CA ILE A 88 5.25 6.04 7.22
C ILE A 88 6.19 7.15 6.78
N ASN A 89 7.27 6.79 6.10
CA ASN A 89 8.19 7.75 5.51
C ASN A 89 7.77 8.09 4.07
N CYS A 90 7.36 7.07 3.31
CA CYS A 90 6.88 7.24 1.94
C CYS A 90 5.94 6.10 1.59
N ILE A 91 4.87 6.40 0.87
CA ILE A 91 3.98 5.39 0.32
C ILE A 91 3.41 5.92 -1.00
N GLU A 92 3.51 5.10 -2.06
CA GLU A 92 3.00 5.47 -3.37
C GLU A 92 2.63 4.22 -4.16
N GLU A 93 1.69 4.38 -5.08
CA GLU A 93 1.30 3.29 -5.97
C GLU A 93 2.35 3.10 -7.06
N ILE A 94 2.66 1.83 -7.36
CA ILE A 94 3.56 1.45 -8.44
C ILE A 94 2.72 1.20 -9.69
N ASN A 95 3.08 1.84 -10.76
CA ASN A 95 2.41 1.65 -12.05
C ASN A 95 3.16 0.68 -12.94
#